data_19660b858d24dd7325d474d9ce1f3d50
#
_entry.id   19660b858d24dd7325d474d9ce1f3d50
#
_cell.length_a   1.000
_cell.length_b   1.000
_cell.length_c   1.000
_cell.angle_alpha   90.00
_cell.angle_beta   90.00
_cell.angle_gamma   90.00
#
_symmetry.space_group_name_H-M   'P 1'
#
loop_
_entity.id
_entity.type
_entity.pdbx_description
1 polymer ?
#
loop_
_entity_poly.entity_id
_entity_poly.type
_entity_poly.pdbx_seq_one_letter_code
_entity_poly.pdbx_strand_id
1 'polypeptide(L)'
;MAKRDARVELLARRRSLPAATRAAAAGRVQTELVALVRRLRPHRMTAYVPVGSEPGGGDLPEVLRAALPADAELLLPVLLADLDLDWAAYTGPDALIAAGRGIREPVGARLGVTAVAHAELVVVPALAVDCHGRRLGRGGGSYDRALARVPEAAVTVVPLHDGELVEALPAEPHDRRVRAVVTPADGVRTLDGGPGAARGVAPHTSAGRTRGE
;
A
#
# COMPACT_ATOMS: atom_id res chain seq x y z
N MET A 1 -0.84 5.84 24.25
CA MET A 1 0.58 5.69 23.73
C MET A 1 0.82 6.80 22.72
N ALA A 2 1.94 7.52 22.80
CA ALA A 2 2.27 8.57 21.84
C ALA A 2 2.63 7.96 20.47
N LYS A 3 2.35 8.69 19.35
CA LYS A 3 2.73 8.23 17.98
C LYS A 3 4.20 7.82 17.87
N ARG A 4 5.10 8.46 18.64
CA ARG A 4 6.54 8.16 18.65
C ARG A 4 6.82 6.76 19.22
N ASP A 5 6.21 6.43 20.35
CA ASP A 5 6.45 5.14 21.04
C ASP A 5 5.90 3.99 20.20
N ALA A 6 4.71 4.16 19.62
CA ALA A 6 4.13 3.19 18.70
C ALA A 6 5.04 2.91 17.49
N ARG A 7 5.67 3.95 16.91
CA ARG A 7 6.63 3.77 15.81
C ARG A 7 7.84 2.94 16.21
N VAL A 8 8.40 3.19 17.39
CA VAL A 8 9.57 2.47 17.90
C VAL A 8 9.24 0.99 18.08
N GLU A 9 8.12 0.70 18.73
CA GLU A 9 7.65 -0.66 18.98
C GLU A 9 7.39 -1.45 17.68
N LEU A 10 6.62 -0.86 16.74
CA LEU A 10 6.30 -1.49 15.46
C LEU A 10 7.55 -1.74 14.61
N LEU A 11 8.49 -0.80 14.58
CA LEU A 11 9.75 -0.98 13.87
C LEU A 11 10.62 -2.07 14.52
N ALA A 12 10.66 -2.15 15.85
CA ALA A 12 11.35 -3.22 16.56
C ALA A 12 10.75 -4.59 16.25
N ARG A 13 9.40 -4.70 16.28
CA ARG A 13 8.68 -5.91 15.90
C ARG A 13 8.96 -6.33 14.46
N ARG A 14 8.95 -5.41 13.49
CA ARG A 14 9.30 -5.73 12.10
C ARG A 14 10.72 -6.27 11.93
N ARG A 15 11.69 -5.70 12.67
CA ARG A 15 13.09 -6.15 12.63
C ARG A 15 13.27 -7.55 13.25
N SER A 16 12.47 -7.91 14.24
CA SER A 16 12.54 -9.23 14.87
C SER A 16 11.94 -10.36 14.02
N LEU A 17 11.18 -10.05 12.98
CA LEU A 17 10.64 -11.07 12.08
C LEU A 17 11.76 -11.78 11.33
N PRO A 18 11.83 -13.14 11.36
CA PRO A 18 12.79 -13.89 10.59
C PRO A 18 12.71 -13.59 9.08
N ALA A 19 13.84 -13.66 8.37
CA ALA A 19 13.88 -13.38 6.94
C ALA A 19 12.93 -14.28 6.13
N ALA A 20 12.85 -15.56 6.47
CA ALA A 20 11.92 -16.50 5.82
C ALA A 20 10.46 -16.11 6.04
N THR A 21 10.11 -15.67 7.25
CA THR A 21 8.73 -15.19 7.54
C THR A 21 8.41 -13.95 6.75
N ARG A 22 9.35 -13.00 6.65
CA ARG A 22 9.15 -11.79 5.83
C ARG A 22 8.99 -12.11 4.34
N ALA A 23 9.80 -13.05 3.81
CA ALA A 23 9.70 -13.47 2.42
C ALA A 23 8.36 -14.15 2.11
N ALA A 24 7.90 -15.05 2.98
CA ALA A 24 6.60 -15.69 2.83
C ALA A 24 5.44 -14.68 2.91
N ALA A 25 5.52 -13.73 3.85
CA ALA A 25 4.55 -12.65 3.98
C ALA A 25 4.53 -11.74 2.73
N ALA A 26 5.71 -11.41 2.18
CA ALA A 26 5.82 -10.61 0.96
C ALA A 26 5.13 -11.30 -0.23
N GLY A 27 5.36 -12.60 -0.45
CA GLY A 27 4.71 -13.35 -1.53
C GLY A 27 3.19 -13.38 -1.42
N ARG A 28 2.64 -13.53 -0.20
CA ARG A 28 1.17 -13.49 0.02
C ARG A 28 0.61 -12.10 -0.27
N VAL A 29 1.24 -11.04 0.26
CA VAL A 29 0.84 -9.65 0.00
C VAL A 29 0.89 -9.33 -1.49
N GLN A 30 1.95 -9.76 -2.20
CA GLN A 30 2.07 -9.60 -3.65
C GLN A 30 0.94 -10.29 -4.39
N THR A 31 0.61 -11.55 -4.03
CA THR A 31 -0.50 -12.30 -4.65
C THR A 31 -1.82 -11.56 -4.54
N GLU A 32 -2.14 -11.03 -3.37
CA GLU A 32 -3.37 -10.29 -3.11
C GLU A 32 -3.41 -8.95 -3.86
N LEU A 33 -2.29 -8.22 -3.89
CA LEU A 33 -2.19 -6.97 -4.65
C LEU A 33 -2.29 -7.20 -6.15
N VAL A 34 -1.69 -8.25 -6.68
CA VAL A 34 -1.84 -8.66 -8.10
C VAL A 34 -3.30 -8.97 -8.43
N ALA A 35 -4.00 -9.71 -7.56
CA ALA A 35 -5.43 -9.97 -7.74
C ALA A 35 -6.25 -8.68 -7.74
N LEU A 36 -5.92 -7.73 -6.86
CA LEU A 36 -6.56 -6.41 -6.81
C LEU A 36 -6.31 -5.61 -8.10
N VAL A 37 -5.06 -5.54 -8.59
CA VAL A 37 -4.69 -4.86 -9.84
C VAL A 37 -5.44 -5.45 -11.02
N ARG A 38 -5.46 -6.79 -11.15
CA ARG A 38 -6.16 -7.48 -12.24
C ARG A 38 -7.68 -7.26 -12.22
N ARG A 39 -8.27 -7.12 -11.03
CA ARG A 39 -9.69 -6.82 -10.86
C ARG A 39 -10.04 -5.37 -11.21
N LEU A 40 -9.23 -4.42 -10.74
CA LEU A 40 -9.48 -2.99 -10.95
C LEU A 40 -9.04 -2.51 -12.34
N ARG A 41 -8.00 -3.13 -12.93
CA ARG A 41 -7.41 -2.77 -14.22
C ARG A 41 -7.12 -1.27 -14.34
N PRO A 42 -6.41 -0.66 -13.38
CA PRO A 42 -6.19 0.78 -13.39
C PRO A 42 -5.31 1.18 -14.57
N HIS A 43 -5.61 2.31 -15.22
CA HIS A 43 -4.74 2.91 -16.24
C HIS A 43 -3.52 3.58 -15.60
N ARG A 44 -3.67 4.09 -14.38
CA ARG A 44 -2.55 4.63 -13.62
C ARG A 44 -2.64 4.21 -12.16
N MET A 45 -1.55 3.66 -11.65
CA MET A 45 -1.41 3.37 -10.23
C MET A 45 -0.09 3.89 -9.69
N THR A 46 -0.02 4.04 -8.36
CA THR A 46 1.24 4.30 -7.67
C THR A 46 1.57 3.17 -6.71
N ALA A 47 2.86 2.92 -6.51
CA ALA A 47 3.37 2.04 -5.48
C ALA A 47 4.63 2.63 -4.86
N TYR A 48 5.34 1.86 -4.07
CA TYR A 48 6.63 2.23 -3.49
C TYR A 48 7.61 1.05 -3.61
N VAL A 49 8.89 1.31 -3.47
CA VAL A 49 9.91 0.27 -3.33
C VAL A 49 10.08 -0.03 -1.85
N PRO A 50 9.69 -1.21 -1.35
CA PRO A 50 9.83 -1.55 0.06
C PRO A 50 11.27 -1.48 0.54
N VAL A 51 11.49 -0.86 1.72
CA VAL A 51 12.81 -0.68 2.33
C VAL A 51 12.95 -1.54 3.58
N GLY A 52 13.97 -2.38 3.62
CA GLY A 52 14.30 -3.19 4.79
C GLY A 52 13.21 -4.20 5.16
N SER A 53 12.48 -3.94 6.25
CA SER A 53 11.41 -4.82 6.74
C SER A 53 10.01 -4.37 6.33
N GLU A 54 9.87 -3.48 5.36
CA GLU A 54 8.54 -3.07 4.86
C GLU A 54 7.87 -4.24 4.12
N PRO A 55 6.52 -4.36 4.24
CA PRO A 55 5.76 -5.42 3.57
C PRO A 55 5.84 -5.32 2.04
N GLY A 56 5.74 -6.46 1.37
CA GLY A 56 5.64 -6.53 -0.08
C GLY A 56 6.91 -6.99 -0.82
N GLY A 57 8.08 -6.99 -0.15
CA GLY A 57 9.34 -7.42 -0.80
C GLY A 57 9.93 -6.40 -1.76
N GLY A 58 11.24 -6.50 -2.01
CA GLY A 58 11.96 -5.49 -2.82
C GLY A 58 11.64 -5.48 -4.31
N ASP A 59 10.96 -6.50 -4.79
CA ASP A 59 10.47 -6.71 -6.16
C ASP A 59 8.99 -6.33 -6.35
N LEU A 60 8.35 -5.77 -5.33
CA LEU A 60 6.94 -5.35 -5.39
C LEU A 60 6.59 -4.51 -6.63
N PRO A 61 7.37 -3.48 -7.02
CA PRO A 61 7.06 -2.69 -8.21
C PRO A 61 7.06 -3.52 -9.49
N GLU A 62 7.97 -4.48 -9.62
CA GLU A 62 8.07 -5.34 -10.79
C GLU A 62 6.88 -6.27 -10.91
N VAL A 63 6.51 -6.92 -9.80
CA VAL A 63 5.34 -7.79 -9.71
C VAL A 63 4.05 -7.05 -10.05
N LEU A 64 3.88 -5.82 -9.54
CA LEU A 64 2.71 -4.99 -9.83
C LEU A 64 2.71 -4.51 -11.29
N ARG A 65 3.87 -4.10 -11.84
CA ARG A 65 4.00 -3.69 -13.25
C ARG A 65 3.63 -4.82 -14.21
N ALA A 66 4.04 -6.04 -13.90
CA ALA A 66 3.69 -7.24 -14.69
C ALA A 66 2.19 -7.60 -14.63
N ALA A 67 1.47 -7.15 -13.61
CA ALA A 67 0.03 -7.39 -13.44
C ALA A 67 -0.85 -6.33 -14.12
N LEU A 68 -0.29 -5.17 -14.45
CA LEU A 68 -1.00 -4.07 -15.09
C LEU A 68 -1.33 -4.35 -16.56
N PRO A 69 -2.39 -3.73 -17.12
CA PRO A 69 -2.59 -3.62 -18.56
C PRO A 69 -1.33 -3.08 -19.28
N ALA A 70 -1.14 -3.42 -20.55
CA ALA A 70 0.07 -3.06 -21.29
C ALA A 70 0.22 -1.54 -21.47
N ASP A 71 -0.88 -0.81 -21.57
CA ASP A 71 -1.00 0.65 -21.73
C ASP A 71 -1.08 1.41 -20.39
N ALA A 72 -1.07 0.69 -19.26
CA ALA A 72 -1.15 1.30 -17.95
C ALA A 72 0.21 1.72 -17.40
N GLU A 73 0.20 2.71 -16.50
CA GLU A 73 1.41 3.27 -15.89
C GLU A 73 1.50 2.91 -14.40
N LEU A 74 2.67 2.45 -13.98
CA LEU A 74 3.07 2.38 -12.57
C LEU A 74 3.98 3.56 -12.26
N LEU A 75 3.59 4.41 -11.31
CA LEU A 75 4.40 5.50 -10.81
C LEU A 75 5.04 5.14 -9.48
N LEU A 76 6.29 5.49 -9.28
CA LEU A 76 6.99 5.40 -8.00
C LEU A 76 7.34 6.78 -7.49
N PRO A 77 7.39 6.96 -6.15
CA PRO A 77 7.69 8.24 -5.54
C PRO A 77 9.16 8.60 -5.65
N VAL A 78 9.40 9.89 -5.73
CA VAL A 78 10.70 10.51 -5.60
C VAL A 78 10.61 11.54 -4.49
N LEU A 79 11.45 11.39 -3.46
CA LEU A 79 11.43 12.25 -2.29
C LEU A 79 12.08 13.60 -2.60
N LEU A 80 11.33 14.67 -2.44
CA LEU A 80 11.83 16.05 -2.56
C LEU A 80 12.49 16.54 -1.26
N ALA A 81 13.23 17.63 -1.36
CA ALA A 81 13.95 18.23 -0.22
C ALA A 81 13.01 18.72 0.90
N ASP A 82 11.79 19.13 0.55
CA ASP A 82 10.73 19.54 1.47
C ASP A 82 9.91 18.37 2.02
N LEU A 83 10.34 17.14 1.73
CA LEU A 83 9.70 15.89 2.07
C LEU A 83 8.36 15.65 1.32
N ASP A 84 8.03 16.41 0.29
CA ASP A 84 6.93 16.06 -0.60
C ASP A 84 7.35 14.93 -1.57
N LEU A 85 6.39 14.34 -2.26
CA LEU A 85 6.63 13.27 -3.21
C LEU A 85 6.35 13.77 -4.63
N ASP A 86 7.40 13.81 -5.44
CA ASP A 86 7.28 13.80 -6.88
C ASP A 86 7.12 12.36 -7.38
N TRP A 87 6.78 12.18 -8.62
CA TRP A 87 6.48 10.87 -9.21
C TRP A 87 7.22 10.70 -10.52
N ALA A 88 7.65 9.47 -10.80
CA ALA A 88 8.17 9.10 -12.11
C ALA A 88 7.70 7.69 -12.46
N ALA A 89 7.62 7.41 -13.78
CA ALA A 89 7.19 6.11 -14.29
C ALA A 89 8.23 5.03 -13.97
N TYR A 90 7.75 3.87 -13.50
CA TYR A 90 8.58 2.69 -13.32
C TYR A 90 8.66 1.89 -14.62
N THR A 91 9.86 1.78 -15.16
CA THR A 91 10.12 1.08 -16.42
C THR A 91 10.87 -0.24 -16.25
N GLY A 92 11.27 -0.57 -15.03
CA GLY A 92 11.98 -1.82 -14.71
C GLY A 92 13.00 -1.65 -13.58
N PRO A 93 13.58 -2.77 -13.09
CA PRO A 93 14.51 -2.74 -11.96
C PRO A 93 15.80 -1.96 -12.24
N ASP A 94 16.27 -1.96 -13.50
CA ASP A 94 17.46 -1.23 -13.94
C ASP A 94 17.27 0.29 -13.98
N ALA A 95 16.02 0.75 -13.94
CA ALA A 95 15.66 2.16 -13.86
C ALA A 95 15.51 2.68 -12.42
N LEU A 96 16.01 1.93 -11.43
CA LEU A 96 16.01 2.33 -10.01
C LEU A 96 17.44 2.66 -9.57
N ILE A 97 17.62 3.88 -9.03
CA ILE A 97 18.89 4.33 -8.43
C ILE A 97 18.78 4.45 -6.91
N ALA A 98 19.90 4.32 -6.21
CA ALA A 98 19.98 4.55 -4.79
C ALA A 98 19.85 6.05 -4.48
N ALA A 99 18.88 6.41 -3.64
CA ALA A 99 18.59 7.79 -3.20
C ALA A 99 18.91 8.03 -1.71
N GLY A 100 19.75 7.18 -1.12
CA GLY A 100 20.11 7.24 0.31
C GLY A 100 19.10 6.55 1.22
N ARG A 101 19.52 6.29 2.46
CA ARG A 101 18.71 5.61 3.50
C ARG A 101 18.07 4.28 3.08
N GLY A 102 18.65 3.60 2.07
CA GLY A 102 18.12 2.37 1.50
C GLY A 102 16.94 2.57 0.54
N ILE A 103 16.54 3.80 0.27
CA ILE A 103 15.50 4.14 -0.71
C ILE A 103 16.07 3.98 -2.11
N ARG A 104 15.26 3.44 -3.03
CA ARG A 104 15.53 3.43 -4.47
C ARG A 104 14.45 4.23 -5.17
N GLU A 105 14.85 5.08 -6.09
CA GLU A 105 13.97 5.97 -6.84
C GLU A 105 14.08 5.75 -8.35
N PRO A 106 12.99 5.93 -9.11
CA PRO A 106 13.04 5.83 -10.56
C PRO A 106 13.82 6.98 -11.21
N VAL A 107 14.60 6.67 -12.25
CA VAL A 107 15.39 7.65 -13.01
C VAL A 107 14.60 8.38 -14.11
N GLY A 108 13.32 8.10 -14.29
CA GLY A 108 12.47 8.68 -15.31
C GLY A 108 12.22 10.19 -15.16
N ALA A 109 11.58 10.79 -16.17
CA ALA A 109 11.14 12.17 -16.12
C ALA A 109 10.20 12.41 -14.92
N ARG A 110 10.39 13.54 -14.24
CA ARG A 110 9.54 13.96 -13.12
C ARG A 110 8.20 14.42 -13.64
N LEU A 111 7.12 13.87 -13.07
CA LEU A 111 5.74 14.15 -13.48
C LEU A 111 5.05 15.19 -12.59
N GLY A 112 5.75 15.66 -11.55
CA GLY A 112 5.25 16.61 -10.57
C GLY A 112 4.46 15.97 -9.42
N VAL A 113 4.34 16.70 -8.32
CA VAL A 113 3.65 16.26 -7.09
C VAL A 113 2.16 15.97 -7.29
N THR A 114 1.57 16.53 -8.34
CA THR A 114 0.15 16.35 -8.69
C THR A 114 -0.13 15.12 -9.52
N ALA A 115 0.89 14.40 -10.01
CA ALA A 115 0.69 13.23 -10.85
C ALA A 115 -0.13 12.13 -10.16
N VAL A 116 -0.06 12.03 -8.82
CA VAL A 116 -0.88 11.13 -8.00
C VAL A 116 -2.38 11.42 -8.06
N ALA A 117 -2.78 12.63 -8.44
CA ALA A 117 -4.19 13.02 -8.61
C ALA A 117 -4.89 12.28 -9.76
N HIS A 118 -4.13 11.63 -10.61
CA HIS A 118 -4.66 10.83 -11.73
C HIS A 118 -4.56 9.31 -11.47
N ALA A 119 -4.14 8.90 -10.26
CA ALA A 119 -4.05 7.50 -9.92
C ALA A 119 -5.41 6.93 -9.49
N GLU A 120 -5.74 5.75 -10.00
CA GLU A 120 -6.96 5.00 -9.67
C GLU A 120 -6.72 4.01 -8.52
N LEU A 121 -5.46 3.56 -8.37
CA LEU A 121 -5.01 2.69 -7.29
C LEU A 121 -3.71 3.26 -6.69
N VAL A 122 -3.68 3.43 -5.38
CA VAL A 122 -2.53 3.98 -4.64
C VAL A 122 -2.11 3.00 -3.55
N VAL A 123 -0.94 2.38 -3.72
CA VAL A 123 -0.34 1.50 -2.71
C VAL A 123 0.53 2.35 -1.79
N VAL A 124 0.18 2.41 -0.51
CA VAL A 124 0.74 3.34 0.49
C VAL A 124 1.51 2.59 1.56
N PRO A 125 2.76 2.95 1.89
CA PRO A 125 3.47 2.38 3.03
C PRO A 125 2.94 2.92 4.36
N ALA A 126 2.87 2.05 5.35
CA ALA A 126 2.63 2.43 6.74
C ALA A 126 3.26 1.43 7.71
N LEU A 127 3.34 1.78 8.99
CA LEU A 127 3.74 0.91 10.09
C LEU A 127 2.53 0.20 10.71
N ALA A 128 1.38 0.85 10.72
CA ALA A 128 0.11 0.30 11.14
C ALA A 128 -1.04 1.09 10.52
N VAL A 129 -2.22 0.46 10.48
CA VAL A 129 -3.49 1.10 10.12
C VAL A 129 -4.54 0.69 11.16
N ASP A 130 -5.47 1.59 11.50
CA ASP A 130 -6.60 1.24 12.37
C ASP A 130 -7.86 0.87 11.56
N CYS A 131 -8.88 0.35 12.26
CA CYS A 131 -10.14 -0.05 11.64
C CYS A 131 -10.89 1.11 10.96
N HIS A 132 -10.52 2.37 11.26
CA HIS A 132 -11.08 3.57 10.65
C HIS A 132 -10.26 4.10 9.46
N GLY A 133 -9.22 3.39 9.05
CA GLY A 133 -8.34 3.78 7.95
C GLY A 133 -7.28 4.84 8.29
N ARG A 134 -7.08 5.16 9.56
CA ARG A 134 -5.99 6.04 9.98
C ARG A 134 -4.69 5.26 9.90
N ARG A 135 -3.64 5.87 9.37
CA ARG A 135 -2.36 5.21 9.20
C ARG A 135 -1.25 5.85 10.04
N LEU A 136 -0.39 5.04 10.57
CA LEU A 136 0.84 5.46 11.23
C LEU A 136 2.02 5.27 10.26
N GLY A 137 2.53 6.38 9.72
CA GLY A 137 3.74 6.40 8.90
C GLY A 137 5.01 6.62 9.72
N ARG A 138 6.15 6.78 9.04
CA ARG A 138 7.46 7.05 9.68
C ARG A 138 7.63 8.47 10.24
N GLY A 139 6.69 9.40 9.98
CA GLY A 139 6.65 10.73 10.58
C GLY A 139 7.10 11.88 9.68
N GLY A 140 7.45 11.65 8.41
CA GLY A 140 7.84 12.72 7.47
C GLY A 140 6.67 13.50 6.85
N GLY A 141 5.43 13.00 6.97
CA GLY A 141 4.24 13.62 6.39
C GLY A 141 4.14 13.54 4.85
N SER A 142 5.11 12.92 4.18
CA SER A 142 5.17 12.83 2.71
C SER A 142 3.92 12.23 2.11
N TYR A 143 3.46 11.09 2.66
CA TYR A 143 2.25 10.43 2.19
C TYR A 143 0.95 11.12 2.63
N ASP A 144 0.94 11.94 3.70
CA ASP A 144 -0.23 12.76 4.04
C ASP A 144 -0.43 13.86 2.99
N ARG A 145 0.67 14.49 2.53
CA ARG A 145 0.64 15.45 1.43
C ARG A 145 0.21 14.81 0.11
N ALA A 146 0.79 13.67 -0.25
CA ALA A 146 0.41 12.94 -1.46
C ALA A 146 -1.07 12.52 -1.44
N LEU A 147 -1.54 11.90 -0.34
CA LEU A 147 -2.93 11.47 -0.17
C LEU A 147 -3.94 12.61 -0.19
N ALA A 148 -3.52 13.84 0.18
CA ALA A 148 -4.38 15.02 0.07
C ALA A 148 -4.74 15.37 -1.39
N ARG A 149 -3.96 14.87 -2.37
CA ARG A 149 -4.15 15.08 -3.80
C ARG A 149 -4.82 13.88 -4.50
N VAL A 150 -4.90 12.74 -3.81
CA VAL A 150 -5.53 11.52 -4.35
C VAL A 150 -7.03 11.72 -4.50
N PRO A 151 -7.64 11.38 -5.66
CA PRO A 151 -9.07 11.48 -5.84
C PRO A 151 -9.84 10.61 -4.85
N GLU A 152 -11.00 11.08 -4.44
CA GLU A 152 -11.88 10.31 -3.56
C GLU A 152 -12.31 8.97 -4.18
N ALA A 153 -12.43 8.88 -5.50
CA ALA A 153 -12.76 7.65 -6.21
C ALA A 153 -11.62 6.61 -6.23
N ALA A 154 -10.37 7.04 -6.03
CA ALA A 154 -9.22 6.14 -6.07
C ALA A 154 -9.20 5.16 -4.90
N VAL A 155 -8.78 3.94 -5.16
CA VAL A 155 -8.57 2.92 -4.12
C VAL A 155 -7.20 3.14 -3.49
N THR A 156 -7.18 3.42 -2.18
CA THR A 156 -5.93 3.50 -1.40
C THR A 156 -5.78 2.24 -0.56
N VAL A 157 -4.67 1.51 -0.72
CA VAL A 157 -4.41 0.24 -0.02
C VAL A 157 -3.05 0.25 0.65
N VAL A 158 -2.98 -0.28 1.88
CA VAL A 158 -1.75 -0.35 2.67
C VAL A 158 -1.35 -1.81 2.88
N PRO A 159 -0.17 -2.23 2.39
CA PRO A 159 0.41 -3.50 2.78
C PRO A 159 0.89 -3.48 4.24
N LEU A 160 0.56 -4.52 4.98
CA LEU A 160 0.87 -4.68 6.39
C LEU A 160 1.42 -6.09 6.67
N HIS A 161 2.19 -6.24 7.72
CA HIS A 161 2.40 -7.55 8.35
C HIS A 161 1.21 -7.89 9.26
N ASP A 162 1.05 -9.17 9.58
CA ASP A 162 0.00 -9.61 10.50
C ASP A 162 0.15 -8.93 11.87
N GLY A 163 -0.97 -8.45 12.40
CA GLY A 163 -1.05 -7.70 13.67
C GLY A 163 -0.66 -6.22 13.58
N GLU A 164 -0.51 -5.65 12.37
CA GLU A 164 -0.33 -4.21 12.15
C GLU A 164 -1.64 -3.49 11.78
N LEU A 165 -2.71 -4.23 11.52
CA LEU A 165 -4.07 -3.71 11.58
C LEU A 165 -4.52 -3.70 13.04
N VAL A 166 -4.73 -2.51 13.59
CA VAL A 166 -5.02 -2.28 15.02
C VAL A 166 -6.41 -1.68 15.21
N GLU A 167 -6.92 -1.71 16.44
CA GLU A 167 -8.23 -1.16 16.75
C GLU A 167 -8.28 0.36 16.59
N ALA A 168 -7.31 1.08 17.15
CA ALA A 168 -7.24 2.53 17.08
C ALA A 168 -5.80 3.06 17.08
N LEU A 169 -5.60 4.15 16.35
CA LEU A 169 -4.36 4.93 16.31
C LEU A 169 -4.63 6.37 16.77
N PRO A 170 -3.64 7.02 17.39
CA PRO A 170 -3.69 8.45 17.68
C PRO A 170 -3.86 9.24 16.36
N ALA A 171 -4.88 10.08 16.27
CA ALA A 171 -5.21 10.85 15.09
C ALA A 171 -4.85 12.33 15.24
N GLU A 172 -4.48 12.94 14.13
CA GLU A 172 -4.30 14.39 13.98
C GLU A 172 -5.20 14.91 12.84
N PRO A 173 -5.60 16.19 12.84
CA PRO A 173 -6.55 16.72 11.87
C PRO A 173 -6.11 16.61 10.39
N HIS A 174 -4.81 16.55 10.15
CA HIS A 174 -4.22 16.44 8.81
C HIS A 174 -4.02 14.99 8.33
N ASP A 175 -4.22 13.98 9.20
CA ASP A 175 -4.07 12.57 8.82
C ASP A 175 -5.10 12.19 7.75
N ARG A 176 -4.62 11.65 6.64
CA ARG A 176 -5.47 11.15 5.55
C ARG A 176 -5.73 9.66 5.74
N ARG A 177 -7.00 9.28 5.60
CA ARG A 177 -7.44 7.89 5.74
C ARG A 177 -7.17 7.10 4.47
N VAL A 178 -6.91 5.80 4.65
CA VAL A 178 -6.85 4.82 3.55
C VAL A 178 -8.11 3.97 3.54
N ARG A 179 -8.42 3.37 2.38
CA ARG A 179 -9.68 2.63 2.18
C ARG A 179 -9.56 1.14 2.40
N ALA A 180 -8.34 0.61 2.26
CA ALA A 180 -8.12 -0.82 2.39
C ALA A 180 -6.73 -1.10 2.98
N VAL A 181 -6.60 -2.29 3.52
CA VAL A 181 -5.32 -2.89 3.90
C VAL A 181 -5.19 -4.25 3.22
N VAL A 182 -3.97 -4.74 3.11
CA VAL A 182 -3.69 -6.11 2.72
C VAL A 182 -2.72 -6.72 3.71
N THR A 183 -3.10 -7.86 4.29
CA THR A 183 -2.27 -8.64 5.22
C THR A 183 -2.00 -10.03 4.66
N PRO A 184 -0.92 -10.70 5.09
CA PRO A 184 -0.65 -12.07 4.68
C PRO A 184 -1.74 -13.07 5.09
N ALA A 185 -2.39 -12.87 6.24
CA ALA A 185 -3.40 -13.78 6.77
C ALA A 185 -4.79 -13.56 6.16
N ASP A 186 -5.22 -12.30 6.03
CA ASP A 186 -6.61 -11.96 5.70
C ASP A 186 -6.79 -11.49 4.25
N GLY A 187 -5.69 -11.28 3.49
CA GLY A 187 -5.75 -10.70 2.14
C GLY A 187 -6.19 -9.24 2.15
N VAL A 188 -6.88 -8.80 1.10
CA VAL A 188 -7.38 -7.43 0.98
C VAL A 188 -8.66 -7.25 1.78
N ARG A 189 -8.62 -6.32 2.74
CA ARG A 189 -9.75 -5.91 3.57
C ARG A 189 -10.10 -4.44 3.38
N THR A 190 -11.33 -4.15 3.02
CA THR A 190 -11.86 -2.78 2.99
C THR A 190 -12.14 -2.30 4.42
N LEU A 191 -11.86 -1.03 4.69
CA LEU A 191 -12.06 -0.41 6.00
C LEU A 191 -13.30 0.47 6.00
N ASP A 192 -14.09 0.38 7.07
CA ASP A 192 -15.29 1.18 7.27
C ASP A 192 -14.89 2.62 7.62
N GLY A 193 -15.28 3.58 6.78
CA GLY A 193 -15.00 5.00 7.02
C GLY A 193 -14.79 5.87 5.78
N GLY A 194 -14.84 5.28 4.57
CA GLY A 194 -14.91 6.05 3.32
C GLY A 194 -16.37 6.22 2.87
N PRO A 195 -16.75 7.36 2.26
CA PRO A 195 -18.05 7.48 1.58
C PRO A 195 -18.09 6.45 0.44
N GLY A 196 -18.91 5.41 0.60
CA GLY A 196 -19.05 4.32 -0.38
C GLY A 196 -19.14 2.90 0.21
N ALA A 197 -19.19 2.74 1.53
CA ALA A 197 -19.46 1.44 2.17
C ALA A 197 -20.93 1.04 2.01
N ALA A 198 -21.36 0.74 0.77
CA ALA A 198 -22.64 0.10 0.50
C ALA A 198 -22.49 -0.74 -0.78
N ARG A 199 -22.02 -1.97 -0.63
CA ARG A 199 -22.47 -3.20 -1.30
C ARG A 199 -21.57 -4.35 -0.84
N GLY A 200 -22.04 -5.05 0.20
CA GLY A 200 -21.47 -6.31 0.63
C GLY A 200 -21.54 -7.33 -0.50
N VAL A 201 -20.41 -7.91 -0.82
CA VAL A 201 -20.37 -9.17 -1.54
C VAL A 201 -20.60 -10.25 -0.50
N ALA A 202 -21.80 -10.82 -0.50
CA ALA A 202 -22.15 -11.97 0.32
C ALA A 202 -21.24 -13.16 -0.05
N PRO A 203 -20.81 -13.98 0.94
CA PRO A 203 -20.09 -15.21 0.64
C PRO A 203 -21.03 -16.19 -0.07
N HIS A 204 -20.64 -16.72 -1.23
CA HIS A 204 -21.31 -17.83 -1.87
C HIS A 204 -21.18 -19.09 -0.99
N THR A 205 -22.19 -19.35 -0.21
CA THR A 205 -22.37 -20.64 0.45
C THR A 205 -22.90 -21.62 -0.60
N SER A 206 -22.07 -22.49 -1.13
CA SER A 206 -22.50 -23.65 -1.92
C SER A 206 -23.10 -24.66 -0.96
N ALA A 207 -24.43 -24.63 -0.78
CA ALA A 207 -25.17 -25.69 -0.13
C ALA A 207 -25.30 -26.85 -1.13
N GLY A 208 -24.51 -27.91 -0.93
CA GLY A 208 -24.69 -29.19 -1.55
C GLY A 208 -26.05 -29.78 -1.16
N ARG A 209 -26.96 -29.93 -2.14
CA ARG A 209 -28.14 -30.76 -1.98
C ARG A 209 -27.75 -32.20 -2.31
N THR A 210 -27.57 -33.00 -1.30
CA THR A 210 -27.74 -34.48 -1.42
C THR A 210 -29.22 -34.76 -1.57
N ARG A 211 -29.64 -35.30 -2.72
CA ARG A 211 -30.92 -36.03 -2.84
C ARG A 211 -30.60 -37.48 -2.58
N GLY A 212 -31.23 -38.04 -1.55
CA GLY A 212 -31.38 -39.47 -1.41
C GLY A 212 -32.52 -39.96 -2.27
N GLU A 213 -32.30 -41.08 -2.87
CA GLU A 213 -33.14 -42.28 -2.99
C GLU A 213 -32.28 -43.41 -3.51
#